data_8edfa3f5f47a361d6df8bc4245bf8dbd
#
_entry.id   8edfa3f5f47a361d6df8bc4245bf8dbd
#
_cell.length_a   1.000
_cell.length_b   1.000
_cell.length_c   1.000
_cell.angle_alpha   90.00
_cell.angle_beta   90.00
_cell.angle_gamma   90.00
#
_symmetry.space_group_name_H-M   'P 1'
#
loop_
_entity.id
_entity.type
_entity.pdbx_description
1 polymer ?
#
loop_
_entity_poly.entity_id
_entity_poly.type
_entity_poly.pdbx_seq_one_letter_code
_entity_poly.pdbx_strand_id
1 'polypeptide(L)'
;MKNTVLTLQKQKEEHDKIVMVTAYDYTTAKIMDEAGVNTILVGDSLGMVMLGYEDTLSVTMEDMIHHTAAVSRGAKDAFVVADMPFMSCLLYTSPSPRD
;
A
#
# COMPACT_ATOMS: atom_id res chain seq x y z
N MET A 1 10.20 15.82 0.23
CA MET A 1 10.09 15.54 -1.21
C MET A 1 9.31 14.26 -1.43
N LYS A 2 8.43 14.26 -2.41
CA LYS A 2 7.60 13.09 -2.70
C LYS A 2 8.46 11.92 -3.21
N ASN A 3 8.32 10.75 -2.61
CA ASN A 3 8.97 9.53 -3.11
C ASN A 3 8.22 9.01 -4.34
N THR A 4 8.96 8.59 -5.33
CA THR A 4 8.43 8.03 -6.57
C THR A 4 9.24 6.77 -6.90
N VAL A 5 8.81 6.06 -7.95
CA VAL A 5 9.59 4.91 -8.42
C VAL A 5 11.02 5.34 -8.75
N LEU A 6 11.20 6.52 -9.36
CA LEU A 6 12.54 7.00 -9.73
C LEU A 6 13.39 7.32 -8.50
N THR A 7 12.81 7.97 -7.48
CA THR A 7 13.59 8.28 -6.27
C THR A 7 13.98 7.02 -5.51
N LEU A 8 13.08 6.03 -5.47
CA LEU A 8 13.38 4.77 -4.82
C LEU A 8 14.46 3.99 -5.57
N GLN A 9 14.41 4.01 -6.91
CA GLN A 9 15.43 3.36 -7.72
C GLN A 9 16.79 4.00 -7.53
N LYS A 10 16.84 5.33 -7.48
CA LYS A 10 18.08 6.06 -7.21
C LYS A 10 18.62 5.70 -5.84
N GLN A 11 17.76 5.61 -4.84
CA GLN A 11 18.15 5.24 -3.48
C GLN A 11 18.77 3.85 -3.46
N LYS A 12 18.20 2.91 -4.21
CA LYS A 12 18.74 1.57 -4.36
C LYS A 12 20.13 1.60 -5.01
N GLU A 13 20.29 2.39 -6.06
CA GLU A 13 21.57 2.50 -6.78
C GLU A 13 22.67 3.10 -5.91
N GLU A 14 22.30 3.97 -4.99
CA GLU A 14 23.24 4.59 -4.08
C GLU A 14 23.47 3.75 -2.81
N HIS A 15 22.91 2.56 -2.75
CA HIS A 15 22.98 1.65 -1.60
C HIS A 15 22.42 2.28 -0.33
N ASP A 16 21.47 3.19 -0.48
CA ASP A 16 20.77 3.81 0.63
C ASP A 16 19.51 2.97 0.92
N LYS A 17 19.33 2.57 2.16
CA LYS A 17 18.25 1.65 2.50
C LYS A 17 16.89 2.31 2.36
N ILE A 18 15.95 1.55 1.80
CA ILE A 18 14.56 1.98 1.65
C ILE A 18 13.77 1.42 2.83
N VAL A 19 13.09 2.30 3.55
CA VAL A 19 12.27 1.89 4.69
C VAL A 19 10.82 1.76 4.23
N MET A 20 10.26 0.56 4.39
CA MET A 20 8.86 0.28 4.08
C MET A 20 8.15 -0.14 5.36
N VAL A 21 7.00 0.45 5.62
CA VAL A 21 6.15 0.10 6.76
C VAL A 21 4.74 -0.17 6.27
N THR A 22 3.98 -0.89 7.07
CA THR A 22 2.58 -1.16 6.78
C THR A 22 1.70 -0.16 7.53
N ALA A 23 0.67 0.36 6.87
CA ALA A 23 -0.33 1.20 7.51
C ALA A 23 -1.67 0.96 6.83
N TYR A 24 -2.76 1.13 7.58
CA TYR A 24 -4.10 0.83 7.08
C TYR A 24 -5.05 2.00 7.21
N ASP A 25 -4.65 3.09 7.85
CA ASP A 25 -5.53 4.22 8.09
C ASP A 25 -4.79 5.54 7.94
N TYR A 26 -5.56 6.61 7.97
CA TYR A 26 -5.05 7.96 7.75
C TYR A 26 -4.05 8.38 8.85
N THR A 27 -4.42 8.17 10.10
CA THR A 27 -3.61 8.66 11.23
C THR A 27 -2.25 7.97 11.27
N THR A 28 -2.24 6.64 11.13
CA THR A 28 -1.01 5.86 11.12
C THR A 28 -0.13 6.25 9.94
N ALA A 29 -0.73 6.40 8.76
CA ALA A 29 0.02 6.79 7.56
C ALA A 29 0.64 8.18 7.73
N LYS A 30 -0.10 9.11 8.30
CA LYS A 30 0.40 10.46 8.53
C LYS A 30 1.60 10.46 9.49
N ILE A 31 1.51 9.70 10.57
CA ILE A 31 2.59 9.58 11.54
C ILE A 31 3.84 8.98 10.89
N MET A 32 3.67 7.90 10.12
CA MET A 32 4.79 7.24 9.46
C MET A 32 5.41 8.14 8.40
N ASP A 33 4.58 8.86 7.65
CA ASP A 33 5.05 9.79 6.63
C ASP A 33 5.88 10.91 7.26
N GLU A 34 5.42 11.45 8.37
CA GLU A 34 6.14 12.50 9.09
C GLU A 34 7.43 11.98 9.71
N ALA A 35 7.49 10.68 10.01
CA ALA A 35 8.69 10.05 10.53
C ALA A 35 9.74 9.81 9.44
N GLY A 36 9.38 10.02 8.17
CA GLY A 36 10.33 9.95 7.06
C GLY A 36 10.44 8.60 6.38
N VAL A 37 9.46 7.70 6.55
CA VAL A 37 9.50 6.42 5.83
C VAL A 37 9.38 6.67 4.33
N ASN A 38 10.02 5.81 3.53
CA ASN A 38 10.03 5.97 2.08
C ASN A 38 8.77 5.41 1.43
N THR A 39 8.25 4.32 1.95
CA THR A 39 7.17 3.56 1.33
C THR A 39 6.20 3.05 2.40
N ILE A 40 4.93 3.10 2.09
CA ILE A 40 3.87 2.56 2.95
C ILE A 40 3.14 1.49 2.16
N LEU A 41 3.03 0.29 2.75
CA LEU A 41 2.30 -0.82 2.15
C LEU A 41 0.92 -0.90 2.76
N VAL A 42 -0.11 -0.94 1.91
CA VAL A 42 -1.47 -1.29 2.32
C VAL A 42 -1.67 -2.73 1.89
N GLY A 43 -1.46 -3.65 2.83
CA GLY A 43 -1.53 -5.08 2.54
C GLY A 43 -2.93 -5.64 2.76
N ASP A 44 -3.25 -6.74 2.09
CA ASP A 44 -4.56 -7.39 2.25
C ASP A 44 -4.72 -8.01 3.65
N SER A 45 -3.66 -8.08 4.44
CA SER A 45 -3.74 -8.46 5.85
C SER A 45 -4.63 -7.50 6.65
N LEU A 46 -5.00 -6.33 6.07
CA LEU A 46 -5.96 -5.44 6.72
C LEU A 46 -7.28 -6.16 7.05
N GLY A 47 -7.63 -7.18 6.28
CA GLY A 47 -8.83 -7.96 6.56
C GLY A 47 -8.78 -8.63 7.93
N MET A 48 -7.60 -9.13 8.31
CA MET A 48 -7.42 -9.78 9.60
C MET A 48 -7.20 -8.77 10.72
N VAL A 49 -6.40 -7.75 10.46
CA VAL A 49 -5.96 -6.79 11.48
C VAL A 49 -7.00 -5.73 11.77
N MET A 50 -7.63 -5.21 10.72
CA MET A 50 -8.55 -4.07 10.84
C MET A 50 -10.02 -4.49 10.78
N LEU A 51 -10.33 -5.53 10.02
CA LEU A 51 -11.73 -5.94 9.81
C LEU A 51 -12.11 -7.20 10.59
N GLY A 52 -11.12 -7.85 11.21
CA GLY A 52 -11.40 -9.01 12.06
C GLY A 52 -11.73 -10.29 11.32
N TYR A 53 -11.41 -10.38 10.03
CA TYR A 53 -11.61 -11.63 9.27
C TYR A 53 -10.60 -12.67 9.73
N GLU A 54 -10.94 -13.94 9.57
CA GLU A 54 -10.05 -15.04 9.97
C GLU A 54 -8.87 -15.20 9.01
N ASP A 55 -9.03 -14.73 7.77
CA ASP A 55 -7.98 -14.79 6.75
C ASP A 55 -8.14 -13.62 5.78
N THR A 56 -7.35 -13.61 4.72
CA THR A 56 -7.39 -12.54 3.73
C THR A 56 -8.38 -12.79 2.60
N LEU A 57 -9.04 -13.95 2.57
CA LEU A 57 -9.90 -14.33 1.44
C LEU A 57 -11.17 -13.48 1.35
N SER A 58 -11.63 -12.94 2.45
CA SER A 58 -12.86 -12.12 2.48
C SER A 58 -12.60 -10.65 2.17
N VAL A 59 -11.34 -10.25 1.98
CA VAL A 59 -11.02 -8.86 1.65
C VAL A 59 -11.47 -8.57 0.21
N THR A 60 -12.21 -7.49 0.05
CA THR A 60 -12.73 -7.10 -1.27
C THR A 60 -11.88 -6.00 -1.88
N MET A 61 -12.05 -5.77 -3.19
CA MET A 61 -11.42 -4.63 -3.86
C MET A 61 -11.86 -3.32 -3.22
N GLU A 62 -13.13 -3.24 -2.79
CA GLU A 62 -13.64 -2.05 -2.13
C GLU A 62 -12.94 -1.80 -0.80
N ASP A 63 -12.67 -2.86 -0.03
CA ASP A 63 -11.90 -2.74 1.21
C ASP A 63 -10.51 -2.16 0.93
N MET A 64 -9.83 -2.69 -0.09
CA MET A 64 -8.50 -2.22 -0.45
C MET A 64 -8.52 -0.77 -0.92
N ILE A 65 -9.51 -0.40 -1.73
CA ILE A 65 -9.64 0.97 -2.21
C ILE A 65 -9.90 1.92 -1.04
N HIS A 66 -10.78 1.54 -0.14
CA HIS A 66 -11.14 2.36 1.02
C HIS A 66 -9.92 2.66 1.88
N HIS A 67 -9.18 1.62 2.24
CA HIS A 67 -8.01 1.79 3.11
C HIS A 67 -6.85 2.46 2.39
N THR A 68 -6.64 2.15 1.12
CA THR A 68 -5.60 2.78 0.32
C THR A 68 -5.85 4.28 0.18
N ALA A 69 -7.11 4.68 -0.03
CA ALA A 69 -7.46 6.09 -0.12
C ALA A 69 -7.16 6.82 1.19
N ALA A 70 -7.50 6.20 2.33
CA ALA A 70 -7.22 6.79 3.64
C ALA A 70 -5.71 6.96 3.87
N VAL A 71 -4.94 5.93 3.54
CA VAL A 71 -3.48 5.98 3.67
C VAL A 71 -2.90 7.05 2.75
N SER A 72 -3.38 7.11 1.51
CA SER A 72 -2.89 8.09 0.53
C SER A 72 -3.13 9.53 0.98
N ARG A 73 -4.25 9.78 1.65
CA ARG A 73 -4.53 11.12 2.17
C ARG A 73 -3.57 11.51 3.30
N GLY A 74 -3.07 10.53 4.05
CA GLY A 74 -2.10 10.77 5.12
C GLY A 74 -0.66 10.85 4.65
N ALA A 75 -0.34 10.23 3.51
CA ALA A 75 1.03 10.11 3.01
C ALA A 75 1.31 11.21 1.98
N LYS A 76 2.04 12.23 2.39
CA LYS A 76 2.42 13.31 1.45
C LYS A 76 3.64 12.94 0.64
N ASP A 77 4.65 12.37 1.29
CA ASP A 77 5.95 12.10 0.67
C ASP A 77 6.20 10.62 0.44
N ALA A 78 5.66 9.75 1.28
CA ALA A 78 5.88 8.32 1.14
C ALA A 78 5.19 7.78 -0.12
N PHE A 79 5.82 6.79 -0.74
CA PHE A 79 5.25 6.09 -1.89
C PHE A 79 4.31 5.01 -1.38
N VAL A 80 3.06 5.05 -1.82
CA VAL A 80 2.03 4.11 -1.34
C VAL A 80 1.92 2.93 -2.30
N VAL A 81 2.04 1.72 -1.76
CA VAL A 81 1.88 0.48 -2.51
C VAL A 81 0.71 -0.28 -1.90
N ALA A 82 -0.20 -0.75 -2.73
CA ALA A 82 -1.35 -1.51 -2.25
C ALA A 82 -1.40 -2.89 -2.90
N ASP A 83 -1.68 -3.91 -2.08
CA ASP A 83 -1.91 -5.25 -2.59
C ASP A 83 -3.28 -5.31 -3.28
N MET A 84 -3.41 -6.25 -4.21
CA MET A 84 -4.70 -6.60 -4.78
C MET A 84 -5.35 -7.69 -3.91
N PRO A 85 -6.67 -7.70 -3.78
CA PRO A 85 -7.35 -8.78 -3.07
C PRO A 85 -7.09 -10.12 -3.74
N PHE A 86 -7.12 -11.19 -2.94
CA PHE A 86 -6.95 -12.54 -3.46
C PHE A 86 -7.98 -12.80 -4.57
N MET A 87 -7.57 -13.44 -5.65
CA MET A 87 -8.40 -13.76 -6.82
C MET A 87 -8.75 -12.58 -7.72
N SER A 88 -8.47 -11.34 -7.32
CA SER A 88 -8.83 -10.19 -8.16
C SER A 88 -8.15 -10.23 -9.53
N CYS A 89 -6.89 -10.64 -9.58
CA CYS A 89 -6.17 -10.74 -10.85
C CYS A 89 -6.75 -11.83 -11.75
N LEU A 90 -7.30 -12.89 -11.17
CA LEU A 90 -7.94 -13.95 -11.96
C LEU A 90 -9.26 -13.48 -12.56
N LEU A 91 -9.94 -12.54 -11.89
CA LEU A 91 -11.18 -11.98 -12.39
C LEU A 91 -10.96 -10.95 -13.49
N TYR A 92 -9.83 -10.24 -13.46
CA TYR A 92 -9.60 -9.11 -14.36
C TYR A 92 -8.50 -9.33 -15.39
N THR A 93 -7.90 -10.51 -15.44
CA THR A 93 -6.82 -10.77 -16.40
C THR A 93 -7.35 -11.19 -17.76
N SER A 94 -8.54 -11.64 -17.81
CA SER A 94 -9.14 -12.04 -19.08
C SER A 94 -10.37 -11.17 -19.33
N PRO A 95 -10.37 -10.40 -20.38
CA PRO A 95 -9.34 -10.26 -21.37
C PRO A 95 -8.21 -9.36 -20.99
N SER A 96 -7.73 -8.74 -20.22
CA SER A 96 -6.87 -8.01 -19.80
C SER A 96 -6.45 -7.03 -19.48
N PRO A 97 -6.13 -6.96 -19.44
CA PRO A 97 -5.61 -6.19 -18.94
C PRO A 97 -5.19 -5.20 -18.59
N ARG A 98 -4.61 -5.12 -18.49
CA ARG A 98 -4.09 -4.25 -18.19
C ARG A 98 -3.52 -3.72 -18.35
N ASP A 99 -3.64 -3.97 -18.59
CA ASP A 99 -3.04 -3.53 -18.69
C ASP A 99 -2.79 -2.96 -18.56
#